data_04fa687006086c41baed5e11cf4342b9
#
_entry.id   04fa687006086c41baed5e11cf4342b9
#
_cell.length_a   1.000
_cell.length_b   1.000
_cell.length_c   1.000
_cell.angle_alpha   90.00
_cell.angle_beta   90.00
_cell.angle_gamma   90.00
#
_symmetry.space_group_name_H-M   'P 1'
#
loop_
_entity.id
_entity.type
_entity.pdbx_description
1 polymer ?
#
loop_
_entity_poly.entity_id
_entity_poly.type
_entity_poly.pdbx_seq_one_letter_code
_entity_poly.pdbx_strand_id
1 'polypeptide(L)'
;MDYASIVGLVTFLIMMVMIFAGIPVFVSMLASAFGGFIALYQGNLTMMITKFTTAPFELGANYNYAVLPMFMLVGALAGETGIAGGAFAAMKAWLGRVKGGQLFTVVAANAVFGACSGSSVAGNIVFGKLAMPELEAAGYDRNYSMGCIAASGALSTLIPPSMAIIMYCLISPITMSVGTALMGGVIPGLLTAILLCVTVRVIGRIKPGSIPPASGEKVPMKEKLKSLRLLIPILCLFGIIIGGTFAG
;
A
#
# COMPACT_ATOMS: atom_id res chain seq x y z
N MET A 1 16.49 23.22 -19.91
CA MET A 1 15.21 22.55 -19.61
C MET A 1 14.18 23.08 -20.58
N ASP A 2 13.47 22.21 -21.26
CA ASP A 2 12.43 22.62 -22.19
C ASP A 2 11.26 23.27 -21.43
N TYR A 3 10.53 24.18 -22.10
CA TYR A 3 9.38 24.88 -21.51
C TYR A 3 8.40 23.91 -20.84
N ALA A 4 8.09 22.80 -21.50
CA ALA A 4 7.22 21.75 -20.96
C ALA A 4 7.74 21.15 -19.64
N SER A 5 9.05 20.95 -19.52
CA SER A 5 9.68 20.42 -18.30
C SER A 5 9.58 21.42 -17.14
N ILE A 6 9.74 22.72 -17.43
CA ILE A 6 9.59 23.78 -16.42
C ILE A 6 8.15 23.85 -15.93
N VAL A 7 7.18 23.85 -16.86
CA VAL A 7 5.75 23.85 -16.52
C VAL A 7 5.40 22.61 -15.68
N GLY A 8 5.89 21.42 -16.06
CA GLY A 8 5.68 20.21 -15.29
C GLY A 8 6.23 20.28 -13.87
N LEU A 9 7.45 20.80 -13.70
CA LEU A 9 8.06 20.97 -12.39
C LEU A 9 7.28 21.96 -11.50
N VAL A 10 6.93 23.11 -12.05
CA VAL A 10 6.15 24.14 -11.34
C VAL A 10 4.78 23.60 -10.93
N THR A 11 4.09 22.92 -11.83
CA THR A 11 2.78 22.27 -11.56
C THR A 11 2.89 21.24 -10.45
N PHE A 12 3.95 20.42 -10.47
CA PHE A 12 4.21 19.44 -9.41
C PHE A 12 4.47 20.10 -8.04
N LEU A 13 5.25 21.20 -8.02
CA LEU A 13 5.51 21.93 -6.78
C LEU A 13 4.23 22.59 -6.24
N ILE A 14 3.39 23.17 -7.10
CA ILE A 14 2.08 23.73 -6.71
C ILE A 14 1.21 22.62 -6.10
N MET A 15 1.13 21.45 -6.73
CA MET A 15 0.40 20.29 -6.19
C MET A 15 0.89 19.91 -4.78
N MET A 16 2.21 19.85 -4.58
CA MET A 16 2.80 19.55 -3.27
C MET A 16 2.39 20.59 -2.22
N VAL A 17 2.50 21.88 -2.56
CA VAL A 17 2.08 22.97 -1.66
C VAL A 17 0.61 22.85 -1.28
N MET A 18 -0.27 22.56 -2.24
CA MET A 18 -1.70 22.37 -1.98
C MET A 18 -1.96 21.19 -1.04
N ILE A 19 -1.26 20.07 -1.22
CA ILE A 19 -1.38 18.89 -0.34
C ILE A 19 -0.92 19.24 1.09
N PHE A 20 0.23 19.93 1.23
CA PHE A 20 0.72 20.35 2.55
C PHE A 20 -0.17 21.41 3.21
N ALA A 21 -0.91 22.21 2.41
CA ALA A 21 -1.93 23.13 2.92
C ALA A 21 -3.20 22.42 3.40
N GLY A 22 -3.27 21.07 3.31
CA GLY A 22 -4.39 20.27 3.78
C GLY A 22 -5.52 20.07 2.75
N ILE A 23 -5.31 20.49 1.49
CA ILE A 23 -6.29 20.27 0.41
C ILE A 23 -6.26 18.77 0.04
N PRO A 24 -7.43 18.11 -0.13
CA PRO A 24 -7.49 16.71 -0.54
C PRO A 24 -6.65 16.44 -1.79
N VAL A 25 -5.89 15.33 -1.79
CA VAL A 25 -4.96 14.97 -2.87
C VAL A 25 -5.63 14.98 -4.24
N PHE A 26 -6.85 14.44 -4.34
CA PHE A 26 -7.63 14.44 -5.58
C PHE A 26 -7.87 15.86 -6.13
N VAL A 27 -8.28 16.80 -5.27
CA VAL A 27 -8.52 18.19 -5.66
C VAL A 27 -7.22 18.88 -6.07
N SER A 28 -6.14 18.64 -5.30
CA SER A 28 -4.82 19.19 -5.60
C SER A 28 -4.29 18.70 -6.95
N MET A 29 -4.45 17.42 -7.25
CA MET A 29 -4.06 16.83 -8.54
C MET A 29 -4.88 17.42 -9.69
N LEU A 30 -6.21 17.51 -9.53
CA LEU A 30 -7.09 18.04 -10.57
C LEU A 30 -6.82 19.52 -10.85
N ALA A 31 -6.72 20.35 -9.80
CA ALA A 31 -6.48 21.79 -9.92
C ALA A 31 -5.09 22.07 -10.52
N SER A 32 -4.05 21.38 -10.07
CA SER A 32 -2.70 21.56 -10.61
C SER A 32 -2.60 21.05 -12.05
N ALA A 33 -3.24 19.95 -12.41
CA ALA A 33 -3.31 19.49 -13.80
C ALA A 33 -4.00 20.54 -14.70
N PHE A 34 -5.12 21.11 -14.24
CA PHE A 34 -5.81 22.17 -14.96
C PHE A 34 -4.92 23.39 -15.19
N GLY A 35 -4.27 23.89 -14.12
CA GLY A 35 -3.32 25.01 -14.22
C GLY A 35 -2.11 24.70 -15.12
N GLY A 36 -1.57 23.50 -15.03
CA GLY A 36 -0.47 23.04 -15.87
C GLY A 36 -0.84 22.98 -17.37
N PHE A 37 -2.04 22.51 -17.69
CA PHE A 37 -2.53 22.52 -19.07
C PHE A 37 -2.74 23.94 -19.61
N ILE A 38 -3.29 24.86 -18.80
CA ILE A 38 -3.40 26.27 -19.20
C ILE A 38 -2.02 26.85 -19.58
N ALA A 39 -1.02 26.61 -18.74
CA ALA A 39 0.34 27.06 -18.99
C ALA A 39 0.95 26.38 -20.22
N LEU A 40 0.81 25.06 -20.34
CA LEU A 40 1.39 24.28 -21.43
C LEU A 40 0.83 24.67 -22.82
N TYR A 41 -0.48 24.92 -22.89
CA TYR A 41 -1.16 25.30 -24.13
C TYR A 41 -1.27 26.82 -24.31
N GLN A 42 -0.52 27.61 -23.52
CA GLN A 42 -0.43 29.07 -23.62
C GLN A 42 -1.81 29.76 -23.64
N GLY A 43 -2.74 29.24 -22.83
CA GLY A 43 -4.09 29.78 -22.73
C GLY A 43 -5.06 29.38 -23.85
N ASN A 44 -4.70 28.43 -24.70
CA ASN A 44 -5.62 27.89 -25.71
C ASN A 44 -6.70 27.03 -25.04
N LEU A 45 -7.82 27.68 -24.69
CA LEU A 45 -8.94 27.07 -23.99
C LEU A 45 -9.56 25.89 -24.76
N THR A 46 -9.59 25.97 -26.09
CA THR A 46 -10.17 24.89 -26.91
C THR A 46 -9.39 23.60 -26.78
N MET A 47 -8.06 23.66 -26.90
CA MET A 47 -7.21 22.49 -26.73
C MET A 47 -7.26 21.92 -25.31
N MET A 48 -7.31 22.81 -24.31
CA MET A 48 -7.41 22.43 -22.91
C MET A 48 -8.73 21.68 -22.63
N ILE A 49 -9.88 22.28 -23.03
CA ILE A 49 -11.21 21.67 -22.82
C ILE A 49 -11.28 20.32 -23.54
N THR A 50 -10.79 20.25 -24.79
CA THR A 50 -10.76 18.99 -25.54
C THR A 50 -10.02 17.90 -24.76
N LYS A 51 -8.80 18.18 -24.27
CA LYS A 51 -8.02 17.20 -23.49
C LYS A 51 -8.67 16.83 -22.16
N PHE A 52 -9.26 17.78 -21.45
CA PHE A 52 -9.98 17.50 -20.20
C PHE A 52 -11.25 16.67 -20.40
N THR A 53 -11.89 16.79 -21.57
CA THR A 53 -13.11 16.05 -21.90
C THR A 53 -12.78 14.67 -22.44
N THR A 54 -11.74 14.56 -23.30
CA THR A 54 -11.39 13.28 -23.96
C THR A 54 -10.58 12.36 -23.07
N ALA A 55 -9.65 12.87 -22.26
CA ALA A 55 -8.77 12.03 -21.43
C ALA A 55 -9.52 11.11 -20.46
N PRO A 56 -10.54 11.57 -19.68
CA PRO A 56 -11.32 10.68 -18.82
C PRO A 56 -12.08 9.60 -19.61
N PHE A 57 -12.59 9.97 -20.80
CA PHE A 57 -13.29 9.01 -21.66
C PHE A 57 -12.33 7.98 -22.26
N GLU A 58 -11.17 8.41 -22.76
CA GLU A 58 -10.12 7.53 -23.30
C GLU A 58 -9.63 6.54 -22.23
N LEU A 59 -9.42 7.01 -20.99
CA LEU A 59 -9.05 6.15 -19.87
C LEU A 59 -10.18 5.18 -19.51
N GLY A 60 -11.43 5.65 -19.43
CA GLY A 60 -12.58 4.82 -19.07
C GLY A 60 -12.96 3.80 -20.14
N ALA A 61 -12.77 4.14 -21.40
CA ALA A 61 -13.05 3.26 -22.54
C ALA A 61 -11.93 2.25 -22.85
N ASN A 62 -10.75 2.45 -22.31
CA ASN A 62 -9.62 1.57 -22.54
C ASN A 62 -9.69 0.34 -21.63
N TYR A 63 -9.88 -0.83 -22.23
CA TYR A 63 -10.01 -2.12 -21.53
C TYR A 63 -8.85 -2.41 -20.55
N ASN A 64 -7.64 -1.97 -20.88
CA ASN A 64 -6.48 -2.19 -20.00
C ASN A 64 -6.65 -1.56 -18.60
N TYR A 65 -7.41 -0.46 -18.49
CA TYR A 65 -7.69 0.17 -17.20
C TYR A 65 -8.81 -0.52 -16.39
N ALA A 66 -9.56 -1.45 -17.00
CA ALA A 66 -10.59 -2.22 -16.28
C ALA A 66 -10.03 -3.05 -15.12
N VAL A 67 -8.74 -3.36 -15.16
CA VAL A 67 -8.01 -4.04 -14.07
C VAL A 67 -8.07 -3.22 -12.77
N LEU A 68 -8.06 -1.88 -12.83
CA LEU A 68 -8.03 -1.03 -11.64
C LEU A 68 -9.28 -1.15 -10.76
N PRO A 69 -10.52 -0.94 -11.30
CA PRO A 69 -11.73 -1.10 -10.49
C PRO A 69 -11.92 -2.53 -10.00
N MET A 70 -11.51 -3.54 -10.77
CA MET A 70 -11.55 -4.94 -10.31
C MET A 70 -10.62 -5.18 -9.12
N PHE A 71 -9.40 -4.64 -9.16
CA PHE A 71 -8.47 -4.70 -8.02
C PHE A 71 -8.99 -3.95 -6.79
N MET A 72 -9.59 -2.77 -6.99
CA MET A 72 -10.22 -2.02 -5.89
C MET A 72 -11.33 -2.81 -5.24
N LEU A 73 -12.17 -3.47 -6.04
CA LEU A 73 -13.26 -4.32 -5.56
C LEU A 73 -12.72 -5.50 -4.73
N VAL A 74 -11.71 -6.20 -5.27
CA VAL A 74 -11.06 -7.32 -4.55
C VAL A 74 -10.46 -6.84 -3.23
N GLY A 75 -9.74 -5.71 -3.22
CA GLY A 75 -9.15 -5.14 -2.01
C GLY A 75 -10.20 -4.72 -0.97
N ALA A 76 -11.31 -4.12 -1.40
CA ALA A 76 -12.42 -3.76 -0.54
C ALA A 76 -13.08 -5.00 0.08
N LEU A 77 -13.40 -6.01 -0.74
CA LEU A 77 -13.97 -7.27 -0.26
C LEU A 77 -13.01 -7.98 0.71
N ALA A 78 -11.71 -8.02 0.42
CA ALA A 78 -10.72 -8.60 1.32
C ALA A 78 -10.66 -7.86 2.67
N GLY A 79 -10.87 -6.54 2.68
CA GLY A 79 -10.95 -5.75 3.91
C GLY A 79 -12.16 -6.10 4.78
N GLU A 80 -13.33 -6.31 4.16
CA GLU A 80 -14.60 -6.57 4.85
C GLU A 80 -14.77 -8.04 5.29
N THR A 81 -14.15 -8.98 4.59
CA THR A 81 -14.30 -10.43 4.85
C THR A 81 -13.55 -10.96 6.07
N GLY A 82 -12.86 -10.10 6.82
CA GLY A 82 -12.08 -10.53 7.99
C GLY A 82 -10.76 -11.23 7.66
N ILE A 83 -10.38 -11.30 6.40
CA ILE A 83 -9.10 -11.89 5.93
C ILE A 83 -7.91 -11.22 6.61
N ALA A 84 -7.95 -9.89 6.79
CA ALA A 84 -6.92 -9.14 7.50
C ALA A 84 -6.77 -9.57 8.96
N GLY A 85 -7.89 -9.83 9.65
CA GLY A 85 -7.89 -10.38 11.00
C GLY A 85 -7.23 -11.77 11.07
N GLY A 86 -7.52 -12.61 10.07
CA GLY A 86 -6.88 -13.90 9.93
C GLY A 86 -5.36 -13.80 9.72
N ALA A 87 -4.92 -12.88 8.85
CA ALA A 87 -3.50 -12.59 8.65
C ALA A 87 -2.82 -12.12 9.94
N PHE A 88 -3.47 -11.19 10.65
CA PHE A 88 -2.95 -10.67 11.92
C PHE A 88 -2.84 -11.76 12.97
N ALA A 89 -3.87 -12.56 13.16
CA ALA A 89 -3.88 -13.68 14.12
C ALA A 89 -2.80 -14.73 13.78
N ALA A 90 -2.64 -15.08 12.51
CA ALA A 90 -1.60 -15.99 12.06
C ALA A 90 -0.20 -15.43 12.36
N MET A 91 0.08 -14.19 11.98
CA MET A 91 1.39 -13.56 12.23
C MET A 91 1.65 -13.37 13.73
N LYS A 92 0.64 -13.07 14.53
CA LYS A 92 0.72 -12.94 15.99
C LYS A 92 1.15 -14.29 16.64
N ALA A 93 0.62 -15.40 16.18
CA ALA A 93 0.99 -16.71 16.67
C ALA A 93 2.48 -17.05 16.44
N TRP A 94 3.07 -16.51 15.34
CA TRP A 94 4.47 -16.77 14.98
C TRP A 94 5.44 -15.73 15.56
N LEU A 95 5.10 -14.47 15.50
CA LEU A 95 5.99 -13.33 15.80
C LEU A 95 5.71 -12.66 17.15
N GLY A 96 4.52 -12.82 17.71
CA GLY A 96 4.09 -12.08 18.91
C GLY A 96 4.95 -12.29 20.17
N ARG A 97 5.76 -13.35 20.20
CA ARG A 97 6.53 -13.75 21.38
C ARG A 97 7.87 -13.02 21.56
N VAL A 98 8.39 -12.40 20.53
CA VAL A 98 9.66 -11.68 20.63
C VAL A 98 9.46 -10.25 21.12
N LYS A 99 10.50 -9.63 21.69
CA LYS A 99 10.43 -8.21 22.07
C LYS A 99 10.11 -7.35 20.83
N GLY A 100 9.03 -6.58 20.89
CA GLY A 100 8.49 -5.88 19.72
C GLY A 100 7.61 -6.76 18.81
N GLY A 101 7.29 -7.97 19.24
CA GLY A 101 6.62 -9.00 18.44
C GLY A 101 5.29 -8.56 17.84
N GLN A 102 4.52 -7.73 18.55
CA GLN A 102 3.26 -7.22 18.01
C GLN A 102 3.47 -6.22 16.87
N LEU A 103 4.52 -5.38 16.92
CA LEU A 103 4.88 -4.51 15.80
C LEU A 103 5.40 -5.32 14.62
N PHE A 104 6.20 -6.38 14.84
CA PHE A 104 6.57 -7.31 13.77
C PHE A 104 5.34 -8.00 13.18
N THR A 105 4.36 -8.34 14.02
CA THR A 105 3.07 -8.90 13.57
C THR A 105 2.36 -7.93 12.62
N VAL A 106 2.31 -6.65 12.96
CA VAL A 106 1.71 -5.61 12.11
C VAL A 106 2.42 -5.53 10.75
N VAL A 107 3.75 -5.48 10.75
CA VAL A 107 4.55 -5.41 9.50
C VAL A 107 4.28 -6.65 8.64
N ALA A 108 4.35 -7.85 9.22
CA ALA A 108 4.15 -9.08 8.47
C ALA A 108 2.70 -9.26 8.00
N ALA A 109 1.72 -8.95 8.85
CA ALA A 109 0.31 -9.04 8.50
C ALA A 109 -0.08 -8.03 7.42
N ASN A 110 0.48 -6.81 7.47
CA ASN A 110 0.27 -5.80 6.44
C ASN A 110 0.92 -6.19 5.11
N ALA A 111 2.11 -6.81 5.14
CA ALA A 111 2.75 -7.37 3.96
C ALA A 111 1.88 -8.47 3.30
N VAL A 112 1.36 -9.38 4.10
CA VAL A 112 0.51 -10.50 3.62
C VAL A 112 -0.84 -9.98 3.12
N PHE A 113 -1.48 -9.05 3.83
CA PHE A 113 -2.74 -8.44 3.41
C PHE A 113 -2.54 -7.55 2.16
N GLY A 114 -1.40 -6.87 2.09
CA GLY A 114 -1.01 -6.06 0.95
C GLY A 114 -0.96 -6.85 -0.35
N ALA A 115 -0.52 -8.10 -0.28
CA ALA A 115 -0.54 -9.04 -1.40
C ALA A 115 -1.96 -9.38 -1.92
N CYS A 116 -3.01 -8.97 -1.23
CA CYS A 116 -4.40 -9.11 -1.70
C CYS A 116 -5.03 -7.79 -2.06
N SER A 117 -4.79 -6.75 -1.23
CA SER A 117 -5.45 -5.45 -1.38
C SER A 117 -4.75 -4.54 -2.39
N GLY A 118 -3.44 -4.67 -2.57
CA GLY A 118 -2.63 -3.79 -3.41
C GLY A 118 -2.69 -2.31 -3.02
N SER A 119 -3.30 -1.97 -1.88
CA SER A 119 -3.59 -0.62 -1.44
C SER A 119 -3.04 -0.34 -0.04
N SER A 120 -2.14 0.64 0.05
CA SER A 120 -1.60 1.11 1.34
C SER A 120 -2.66 1.74 2.22
N VAL A 121 -3.61 2.45 1.62
CA VAL A 121 -4.71 3.10 2.36
C VAL A 121 -5.60 2.06 3.01
N ALA A 122 -6.01 1.02 2.27
CA ALA A 122 -6.82 -0.07 2.81
C ALA A 122 -6.10 -0.78 3.97
N GLY A 123 -4.82 -1.13 3.79
CA GLY A 123 -4.00 -1.74 4.84
C GLY A 123 -3.92 -0.88 6.10
N ASN A 124 -3.63 0.41 5.95
CA ASN A 124 -3.53 1.33 7.09
C ASN A 124 -4.86 1.50 7.84
N ILE A 125 -5.99 1.59 7.15
CA ILE A 125 -7.32 1.69 7.77
C ILE A 125 -7.64 0.40 8.54
N VAL A 126 -7.44 -0.75 7.92
CA VAL A 126 -7.78 -2.04 8.53
C VAL A 126 -6.88 -2.32 9.74
N PHE A 127 -5.56 -2.20 9.61
CA PHE A 127 -4.64 -2.46 10.72
C PHE A 127 -4.66 -1.34 11.76
N GLY A 128 -5.00 -0.11 11.38
CA GLY A 128 -5.27 0.97 12.34
C GLY A 128 -6.42 0.62 13.29
N LYS A 129 -7.50 0.07 12.76
CA LYS A 129 -8.65 -0.36 13.57
C LYS A 129 -8.39 -1.65 14.35
N LEU A 130 -7.67 -2.59 13.77
CA LEU A 130 -7.50 -3.94 14.30
C LEU A 130 -6.30 -4.05 15.26
N ALA A 131 -5.15 -3.49 14.88
CA ALA A 131 -3.91 -3.66 15.65
C ALA A 131 -3.72 -2.58 16.72
N MET A 132 -4.22 -1.35 16.50
CA MET A 132 -3.98 -0.25 17.42
C MET A 132 -4.51 -0.52 18.84
N PRO A 133 -5.77 -1.00 19.04
CA PRO A 133 -6.27 -1.31 20.37
C PRO A 133 -5.45 -2.40 21.07
N GLU A 134 -4.98 -3.40 20.33
CA GLU A 134 -4.16 -4.47 20.89
C GLU A 134 -2.76 -3.98 21.29
N LEU A 135 -2.15 -3.09 20.49
CA LEU A 135 -0.85 -2.50 20.79
C LEU A 135 -0.93 -1.61 22.04
N GLU A 136 -1.97 -0.78 22.15
CA GLU A 136 -2.20 0.06 23.33
C GLU A 136 -2.45 -0.78 24.59
N ALA A 137 -3.28 -1.81 24.51
CA ALA A 137 -3.54 -2.73 25.61
C ALA A 137 -2.29 -3.49 26.07
N ALA A 138 -1.36 -3.76 25.14
CA ALA A 138 -0.08 -4.39 25.44
C ALA A 138 1.00 -3.40 25.94
N GLY A 139 0.68 -2.11 26.06
CA GLY A 139 1.57 -1.09 26.59
C GLY A 139 2.59 -0.54 25.58
N TYR A 140 2.35 -0.69 24.29
CA TYR A 140 3.17 -0.03 23.27
C TYR A 140 2.87 1.46 23.19
N ASP A 141 3.91 2.26 22.96
CA ASP A 141 3.73 3.70 22.74
C ASP A 141 2.87 3.95 21.49
N ARG A 142 1.88 4.85 21.63
CA ARG A 142 0.89 5.15 20.60
C ARG A 142 1.53 5.69 19.31
N ASN A 143 2.50 6.61 19.45
CA ASN A 143 3.12 7.27 18.29
C ASN A 143 3.96 6.27 17.47
N TYR A 144 4.71 5.40 18.16
CA TYR A 144 5.48 4.35 17.47
C TYR A 144 4.58 3.30 16.84
N SER A 145 3.45 2.98 17.48
CA SER A 145 2.46 2.06 16.95
C SER A 145 1.81 2.62 15.68
N MET A 146 1.36 3.88 15.71
CA MET A 146 0.81 4.56 14.53
C MET A 146 1.83 4.68 13.40
N GLY A 147 3.07 5.06 13.73
CA GLY A 147 4.16 5.15 12.75
C GLY A 147 4.47 3.81 12.09
N CYS A 148 4.48 2.72 12.88
CA CYS A 148 4.70 1.37 12.36
C CYS A 148 3.55 0.91 11.43
N ILE A 149 2.29 1.16 11.81
CA ILE A 149 1.12 0.83 10.98
C ILE A 149 1.19 1.61 9.67
N ALA A 150 1.40 2.92 9.74
CA ALA A 150 1.48 3.78 8.55
C ALA A 150 2.62 3.37 7.60
N ALA A 151 3.82 3.12 8.16
CA ALA A 151 4.98 2.71 7.37
C ALA A 151 4.80 1.31 6.76
N SER A 152 4.21 0.37 7.52
CA SER A 152 3.97 -0.99 7.02
C SER A 152 2.92 -1.04 5.89
N GLY A 153 2.00 -0.07 5.84
CA GLY A 153 1.05 0.06 4.73
C GLY A 153 1.72 0.28 3.37
N ALA A 154 2.91 0.89 3.34
CA ALA A 154 3.69 1.03 2.11
C ALA A 154 4.08 -0.33 1.49
N LEU A 155 4.16 -1.40 2.27
CA LEU A 155 4.43 -2.75 1.76
C LEU A 155 3.36 -3.21 0.77
N SER A 156 2.11 -2.80 0.96
CA SER A 156 1.00 -3.13 0.05
C SER A 156 1.16 -2.53 -1.35
N THR A 157 1.97 -1.49 -1.51
CA THR A 157 2.27 -0.90 -2.83
C THR A 157 3.52 -1.48 -3.48
N LEU A 158 4.33 -2.22 -2.74
CA LEU A 158 5.56 -2.85 -3.22
C LEU A 158 5.39 -4.35 -3.49
N ILE A 159 4.72 -5.06 -2.56
CA ILE A 159 4.51 -6.50 -2.67
C ILE A 159 3.41 -6.77 -3.70
N PRO A 160 3.67 -7.61 -4.73
CA PRO A 160 2.66 -7.96 -5.72
C PRO A 160 1.43 -8.66 -5.09
N PRO A 161 0.26 -8.49 -5.71
CA PRO A 161 -0.10 -7.57 -6.77
C PRO A 161 -0.27 -6.13 -6.25
N SER A 162 0.39 -5.19 -6.90
CA SER A 162 0.44 -3.79 -6.50
C SER A 162 -0.28 -2.90 -7.51
N MET A 163 -1.26 -2.14 -7.04
CA MET A 163 -1.96 -1.15 -7.86
C MET A 163 -1.02 -0.10 -8.44
N ALA A 164 -0.04 0.36 -7.67
CA ALA A 164 0.91 1.37 -8.11
C ALA A 164 1.77 0.88 -9.27
N ILE A 165 2.23 -0.38 -9.20
CA ILE A 165 3.03 -1.00 -10.27
C ILE A 165 2.17 -1.20 -11.53
N ILE A 166 0.92 -1.66 -11.38
CA ILE A 166 0.00 -1.84 -12.51
C ILE A 166 -0.26 -0.49 -13.19
N MET A 167 -0.57 0.57 -12.40
CA MET A 167 -0.75 1.92 -12.92
C MET A 167 0.49 2.41 -13.67
N TYR A 168 1.67 2.17 -13.13
CA TYR A 168 2.92 2.53 -13.81
C TYR A 168 3.04 1.85 -15.17
N CYS A 169 2.74 0.54 -15.26
CA CYS A 169 2.78 -0.19 -16.54
C CYS A 169 1.78 0.35 -17.58
N LEU A 170 0.60 0.81 -17.12
CA LEU A 170 -0.45 1.32 -18.00
C LEU A 170 -0.15 2.73 -18.53
N ILE A 171 0.55 3.55 -17.74
CA ILE A 171 0.86 4.96 -18.09
C ILE A 171 2.22 5.07 -18.79
N SER A 172 3.13 4.11 -18.54
CA SER A 172 4.49 4.14 -19.08
C SER A 172 4.48 4.09 -20.61
N PRO A 173 5.27 4.95 -21.28
CA PRO A 173 5.45 4.87 -22.73
C PRO A 173 6.25 3.63 -23.16
N ILE A 174 6.89 2.95 -22.21
CA ILE A 174 7.65 1.72 -22.46
C ILE A 174 6.69 0.55 -22.26
N THR A 175 6.48 -0.23 -23.31
CA THR A 175 5.69 -1.46 -23.24
C THR A 175 6.44 -2.49 -22.39
N MET A 176 5.94 -2.74 -21.17
CA MET A 176 6.46 -3.80 -20.32
C MET A 176 5.33 -4.72 -19.88
N SER A 177 5.64 -5.99 -19.70
CA SER A 177 4.69 -6.94 -19.14
C SER A 177 4.38 -6.59 -17.69
N VAL A 178 3.10 -6.52 -17.35
CA VAL A 178 2.63 -6.28 -15.97
C VAL A 178 3.20 -7.34 -15.03
N GLY A 179 3.24 -8.61 -15.46
CA GLY A 179 3.84 -9.69 -14.67
C GLY A 179 5.30 -9.45 -14.32
N THR A 180 6.12 -9.05 -15.30
CA THR A 180 7.55 -8.74 -15.08
C THR A 180 7.73 -7.57 -14.13
N ALA A 181 6.94 -6.51 -14.30
CA ALA A 181 7.00 -5.35 -13.41
C ALA A 181 6.59 -5.68 -11.97
N LEU A 182 5.54 -6.50 -11.80
CA LEU A 182 5.11 -6.98 -10.49
C LEU A 182 6.21 -7.78 -9.79
N MET A 183 6.90 -8.67 -10.50
CA MET A 183 8.03 -9.43 -9.92
C MET A 183 9.17 -8.51 -9.47
N GLY A 184 9.39 -7.39 -10.16
CA GLY A 184 10.34 -6.36 -9.74
C GLY A 184 10.05 -5.75 -8.36
N GLY A 185 8.79 -5.74 -7.93
CA GLY A 185 8.37 -5.23 -6.62
C GLY A 185 8.69 -6.16 -5.43
N VAL A 186 8.92 -7.45 -5.68
CA VAL A 186 9.14 -8.45 -4.61
C VAL A 186 10.39 -8.14 -3.80
N ILE A 187 11.52 -7.89 -4.45
CA ILE A 187 12.79 -7.64 -3.76
C ILE A 187 12.74 -6.35 -2.94
N PRO A 188 12.32 -5.19 -3.49
CA PRO A 188 12.15 -3.96 -2.70
C PRO A 188 11.15 -4.13 -1.56
N GLY A 189 10.05 -4.86 -1.78
CA GLY A 189 9.04 -5.13 -0.76
C GLY A 189 9.60 -5.92 0.42
N LEU A 190 10.32 -7.02 0.15
CA LEU A 190 10.99 -7.81 1.18
C LEU A 190 12.07 -7.01 1.92
N LEU A 191 12.88 -6.26 1.19
CA LEU A 191 13.90 -5.40 1.79
C LEU A 191 13.27 -4.36 2.74
N THR A 192 12.20 -3.72 2.31
CA THR A 192 11.46 -2.75 3.12
C THR A 192 10.86 -3.41 4.36
N ALA A 193 10.28 -4.61 4.26
CA ALA A 193 9.77 -5.34 5.40
C ALA A 193 10.87 -5.66 6.43
N ILE A 194 12.03 -6.11 5.96
CA ILE A 194 13.20 -6.36 6.82
C ILE A 194 13.67 -5.08 7.50
N LEU A 195 13.80 -3.98 6.73
CA LEU A 195 14.23 -2.68 7.28
C LEU A 195 13.26 -2.16 8.31
N LEU A 196 11.94 -2.30 8.12
CA LEU A 196 10.94 -1.96 9.13
C LEU A 196 11.10 -2.79 10.40
N CYS A 197 11.34 -4.10 10.27
CA CYS A 197 11.61 -4.95 11.43
C CYS A 197 12.91 -4.53 12.15
N VAL A 198 13.96 -4.18 11.42
CA VAL A 198 15.20 -3.65 11.99
C VAL A 198 14.92 -2.33 12.72
N THR A 199 14.16 -1.43 12.12
CA THR A 199 13.77 -0.14 12.73
C THR A 199 13.03 -0.35 14.05
N VAL A 200 12.04 -1.25 14.10
CA VAL A 200 11.33 -1.60 15.33
C VAL A 200 12.31 -2.10 16.40
N ARG A 201 13.27 -2.94 16.01
CA ARG A 201 14.26 -3.47 16.96
C ARG A 201 15.24 -2.39 17.46
N VAL A 202 15.65 -1.48 16.61
CA VAL A 202 16.52 -0.33 16.95
C VAL A 202 15.78 0.61 17.90
N ILE A 203 14.55 0.98 17.61
CA ILE A 203 13.72 1.82 18.49
C ILE A 203 13.56 1.18 19.86
N GLY A 204 13.32 -0.13 19.93
CA GLY A 204 13.21 -0.86 21.19
C GLY A 204 14.49 -0.92 22.02
N ARG A 205 15.66 -0.64 21.39
CA ARG A 205 16.95 -0.49 22.10
C ARG A 205 17.21 0.94 22.53
N ILE A 206 16.90 1.92 21.68
CA ILE A 206 17.15 3.36 21.94
C ILE A 206 16.14 3.90 22.98
N LYS A 207 14.89 3.45 22.92
CA LYS A 207 13.81 3.87 23.85
C LYS A 207 13.14 2.64 24.48
N PRO A 208 13.75 2.03 25.52
CA PRO A 208 13.25 0.80 26.12
C PRO A 208 11.82 0.89 26.67
N GLY A 209 11.38 2.09 27.08
CA GLY A 209 10.01 2.32 27.58
C GLY A 209 8.92 2.33 26.52
N SER A 210 9.26 2.44 25.23
CA SER A 210 8.27 2.54 24.14
C SER A 210 7.80 1.17 23.63
N ILE A 211 8.57 0.11 23.90
CA ILE A 211 8.28 -1.27 23.47
C ILE A 211 8.34 -2.15 24.72
N PRO A 212 7.19 -2.70 25.15
CA PRO A 212 7.14 -3.54 26.34
C PRO A 212 8.01 -4.79 26.18
N PRO A 213 8.42 -5.42 27.30
CA PRO A 213 9.12 -6.69 27.26
C PRO A 213 8.24 -7.78 26.59
N ALA A 214 8.87 -8.84 26.12
CA ALA A 214 8.16 -9.94 25.48
C ALA A 214 7.13 -10.54 26.44
N SER A 215 5.85 -10.34 26.15
CA SER A 215 4.73 -10.78 26.99
C SER A 215 3.85 -11.84 26.35
N GLY A 216 4.27 -12.37 25.19
CA GLY A 216 3.49 -13.37 24.45
C GLY A 216 3.45 -14.73 25.13
N GLU A 217 2.25 -15.32 25.28
CA GLU A 217 2.06 -16.70 25.70
C GLU A 217 2.79 -17.68 24.75
N LYS A 218 3.22 -18.82 25.33
CA LYS A 218 3.84 -19.89 24.52
C LYS A 218 2.76 -20.57 23.68
N VAL A 219 2.58 -20.10 22.44
CA VAL A 219 1.69 -20.77 21.49
C VAL A 219 2.33 -22.11 21.08
N PRO A 220 1.68 -23.26 21.34
CA PRO A 220 2.20 -24.56 20.95
C PRO A 220 2.32 -24.67 19.42
N MET A 221 3.29 -25.44 18.93
CA MET A 221 3.56 -25.59 17.50
C MET A 221 2.33 -26.04 16.72
N LYS A 222 1.49 -26.89 17.33
CA LYS A 222 0.24 -27.35 16.72
C LYS A 222 -0.74 -26.20 16.42
N GLU A 223 -0.82 -25.22 17.32
CA GLU A 223 -1.66 -24.03 17.11
C GLU A 223 -1.05 -23.06 16.10
N LYS A 224 0.28 -22.94 16.07
CA LYS A 224 0.98 -22.17 15.02
C LYS A 224 0.70 -22.75 13.63
N LEU A 225 0.78 -24.07 13.45
CA LEU A 225 0.41 -24.71 12.19
C LEU A 225 -1.08 -24.53 11.87
N LYS A 226 -1.95 -24.59 12.89
CA LYS A 226 -3.40 -24.37 12.69
C LYS A 226 -3.68 -22.93 12.25
N SER A 227 -2.93 -21.95 12.76
CA SER A 227 -3.08 -20.53 12.37
C SER A 227 -2.75 -20.28 10.90
N LEU A 228 -1.88 -21.09 10.27
CA LEU A 228 -1.59 -20.98 8.83
C LEU A 228 -2.83 -21.24 7.95
N ARG A 229 -3.81 -21.98 8.46
CA ARG A 229 -5.09 -22.17 7.73
C ARG A 229 -5.82 -20.84 7.52
N LEU A 230 -5.62 -19.86 8.40
CA LEU A 230 -6.21 -18.53 8.25
C LEU A 230 -5.61 -17.75 7.07
N LEU A 231 -4.45 -18.18 6.56
CA LEU A 231 -3.81 -17.59 5.38
C LEU A 231 -4.29 -18.24 4.07
N ILE A 232 -5.01 -19.36 4.11
CA ILE A 232 -5.47 -20.06 2.90
C ILE A 232 -6.27 -19.14 1.97
N PRO A 233 -7.26 -18.34 2.45
CA PRO A 233 -8.00 -17.44 1.58
C PRO A 233 -7.09 -16.42 0.87
N ILE A 234 -6.07 -15.93 1.58
CA ILE A 234 -5.07 -14.99 1.05
C ILE A 234 -4.23 -15.66 -0.03
N LEU A 235 -3.74 -16.86 0.24
CA LEU A 235 -2.91 -17.62 -0.71
C LEU A 235 -3.69 -18.03 -1.95
N CYS A 236 -4.97 -18.40 -1.80
CA CYS A 236 -5.86 -18.70 -2.92
C CYS A 236 -6.08 -17.45 -3.78
N LEU A 237 -6.40 -16.31 -3.16
CA LEU A 237 -6.64 -15.05 -3.85
C LEU A 237 -5.36 -14.58 -4.56
N PHE A 238 -4.23 -14.62 -3.87
CA PHE A 238 -2.91 -14.31 -4.44
C PHE A 238 -2.59 -15.22 -5.64
N GLY A 239 -2.82 -16.53 -5.50
CA GLY A 239 -2.60 -17.52 -6.56
C GLY A 239 -3.47 -17.27 -7.79
N ILE A 240 -4.74 -16.91 -7.60
CA ILE A 240 -5.67 -16.57 -8.69
C ILE A 240 -5.21 -15.32 -9.42
N ILE A 241 -4.85 -14.26 -8.67
CA ILE A 241 -4.44 -12.99 -9.28
C ILE A 241 -3.13 -13.15 -10.04
N ILE A 242 -2.10 -13.70 -9.39
CA ILE A 242 -0.78 -13.87 -10.01
C ILE A 242 -0.87 -14.89 -11.14
N GLY A 243 -1.54 -16.04 -10.93
CA GLY A 243 -1.73 -17.05 -11.95
C GLY A 243 -2.49 -16.50 -13.17
N GLY A 244 -3.55 -15.74 -12.97
CA GLY A 244 -4.29 -15.08 -14.05
C GLY A 244 -3.44 -14.05 -14.79
N THR A 245 -2.63 -13.27 -14.09
CA THR A 245 -1.73 -12.26 -14.72
C THR A 245 -0.64 -12.90 -15.58
N PHE A 246 -0.17 -14.10 -15.25
CA PHE A 246 0.85 -14.83 -16.04
C PHE A 246 0.24 -15.71 -17.13
N ALA A 247 -1.02 -16.09 -16.99
CA ALA A 247 -1.72 -16.89 -18.01
C ALA A 247 -2.22 -16.04 -19.20
N GLY A 248 -2.21 -14.70 -19.12
CA GLY A 248 -2.67 -13.76 -20.16
C GLY A 248 -4.07 -13.30 -19.87
#